data_974f4b5b86d653ab9fc9bc5af5466204
#
_entry.id   974f4b5b86d653ab9fc9bc5af5466204
#
_cell.length_a   1.000
_cell.length_b   1.000
_cell.length_c   1.000
_cell.angle_alpha   90.00
_cell.angle_beta   90.00
_cell.angle_gamma   90.00
#
_symmetry.space_group_name_H-M   'P 1'
#
loop_
_entity.id
_entity.type
_entity.pdbx_description
1 polymer ?
#
loop_
_entity_poly.entity_id
_entity_poly.type
_entity_poly.pdbx_seq_one_letter_code
_entity_poly.pdbx_strand_id
1 'polypeptide(L)'
;MGDANGPWRIGGLTLDEHTVVRRSPDIEHERAVAIFDLLEENHFKPASGIAGPYHLHLAIEENRLSIEVRSMADGGKETIVLPLAPFRGIVKDYFMVCESYYEAIRRSSLARIEAIDMGRRSLHNEGSSLLMERLADKVVLDLDTARRLFTLICVLHLRG
;
A
#
# COMPACT_ATOMS: atom_id res chain seq x y z
N MET A 1 24.01 -13.64 -8.96
CA MET A 1 22.77 -14.09 -8.42
C MET A 1 21.68 -13.02 -8.49
N GLY A 2 20.66 -13.23 -9.22
CA GLY A 2 19.57 -12.29 -9.32
C GLY A 2 18.52 -12.50 -8.25
N ASP A 3 17.61 -11.55 -8.12
CA ASP A 3 16.40 -11.71 -7.31
C ASP A 3 15.52 -12.79 -7.90
N ALA A 4 14.69 -13.41 -7.06
CA ALA A 4 13.74 -14.42 -7.50
C ALA A 4 12.81 -13.88 -8.60
N ASN A 5 12.49 -12.57 -8.58
CA ASN A 5 11.63 -11.91 -9.54
C ASN A 5 12.40 -11.19 -10.66
N GLY A 6 13.74 -11.33 -10.69
CA GLY A 6 14.58 -10.65 -11.65
C GLY A 6 14.42 -9.14 -11.58
N PRO A 7 14.27 -8.45 -12.74
CA PRO A 7 14.08 -7.00 -12.74
C PRO A 7 12.65 -6.57 -12.39
N TRP A 8 11.69 -7.50 -12.30
CA TRP A 8 10.28 -7.19 -12.07
C TRP A 8 10.02 -6.95 -10.59
N ARG A 9 10.63 -5.90 -10.05
CA ARG A 9 10.51 -5.57 -8.64
C ARG A 9 10.59 -4.07 -8.39
N ILE A 10 10.01 -3.68 -7.26
CA ILE A 10 10.10 -2.33 -6.74
C ILE A 10 11.42 -2.22 -5.97
N GLY A 11 12.30 -1.31 -6.40
CA GLY A 11 13.59 -1.08 -5.77
C GLY A 11 13.64 0.17 -4.91
N GLY A 12 12.61 1.02 -5.00
CA GLY A 12 12.49 2.23 -4.20
C GLY A 12 11.07 2.72 -4.18
N LEU A 13 10.71 3.46 -3.15
CA LEU A 13 9.36 3.99 -3.02
C LEU A 13 9.35 5.28 -2.22
N THR A 14 8.62 6.27 -2.71
CA THR A 14 8.37 7.52 -2.02
C THR A 14 6.87 7.81 -2.00
N LEU A 15 6.44 8.53 -0.99
CA LEU A 15 5.06 8.98 -0.83
C LEU A 15 5.02 10.50 -0.95
N ASP A 16 3.98 11.00 -1.62
CA ASP A 16 3.75 12.43 -1.68
C ASP A 16 3.08 12.88 -0.40
N GLU A 17 3.83 13.48 0.48
CA GLU A 17 3.39 13.91 1.80
C GLU A 17 3.45 15.43 1.93
N HIS A 18 2.95 16.13 0.92
CA HIS A 18 2.92 17.60 0.89
C HIS A 18 2.25 18.20 2.11
N THR A 19 1.15 17.60 2.51
CA THR A 19 0.40 18.09 3.65
C THR A 19 0.80 17.27 4.85
N VAL A 20 1.58 17.85 5.73
CA VAL A 20 1.95 17.16 6.96
C VAL A 20 0.74 17.12 7.87
N VAL A 21 0.08 15.99 7.89
CA VAL A 21 -0.92 15.70 8.91
C VAL A 21 -0.21 14.94 10.01
N ARG A 22 -0.45 15.36 11.23
CA ARG A 22 0.14 14.70 12.37
C ARG A 22 -0.42 13.31 12.51
N ARG A 23 0.39 12.31 12.22
CA ARG A 23 -0.01 10.91 12.37
C ARG A 23 0.33 10.42 13.76
N SER A 24 -0.46 9.44 14.23
CA SER A 24 -0.12 8.78 15.49
C SER A 24 1.18 7.98 15.33
N PRO A 25 1.90 7.71 16.44
CA PRO A 25 3.07 6.83 16.37
C PRO A 25 2.75 5.46 15.80
N ASP A 26 1.56 4.93 16.03
CA ASP A 26 1.13 3.64 15.51
C ASP A 26 1.06 3.65 13.98
N ILE A 27 0.51 4.71 13.41
CA ILE A 27 0.40 4.87 11.94
C ILE A 27 1.78 5.04 11.33
N GLU A 28 2.65 5.84 11.95
CA GLU A 28 4.03 6.02 11.47
C GLU A 28 4.79 4.69 11.48
N HIS A 29 4.56 3.88 12.51
CA HIS A 29 5.18 2.56 12.59
C HIS A 29 4.68 1.65 11.45
N GLU A 30 3.38 1.63 11.19
CA GLU A 30 2.82 0.83 10.10
C GLU A 30 3.37 1.27 8.74
N ARG A 31 3.51 2.57 8.54
CA ARG A 31 4.10 3.12 7.32
C ARG A 31 5.53 2.61 7.12
N ALA A 32 6.35 2.74 8.15
CA ALA A 32 7.75 2.32 8.09
C ALA A 32 7.88 0.81 7.85
N VAL A 33 7.08 0.00 8.53
CA VAL A 33 7.11 -1.45 8.37
C VAL A 33 6.66 -1.84 6.95
N ALA A 34 5.60 -1.21 6.45
CA ALA A 34 5.10 -1.53 5.11
C ALA A 34 6.15 -1.22 4.03
N ILE A 35 6.83 -0.08 4.14
CA ILE A 35 7.89 0.29 3.18
C ILE A 35 9.04 -0.71 3.29
N PHE A 36 9.49 -1.01 4.50
CA PHE A 36 10.59 -1.95 4.70
C PHE A 36 10.26 -3.33 4.11
N ASP A 37 9.11 -3.87 4.46
CA ASP A 37 8.70 -5.20 3.99
C ASP A 37 8.50 -5.22 2.48
N LEU A 38 7.93 -4.14 1.92
CA LEU A 38 7.73 -4.04 0.49
C LEU A 38 9.05 -4.09 -0.28
N LEU A 39 10.04 -3.32 0.17
CA LEU A 39 11.34 -3.27 -0.51
C LEU A 39 12.15 -4.53 -0.32
N GLU A 40 11.91 -5.25 0.76
CA GLU A 40 12.58 -6.51 1.06
C GLU A 40 12.22 -7.61 0.05
N GLU A 41 10.93 -7.74 -0.26
CA GLU A 41 10.44 -8.77 -1.15
C GLU A 41 9.14 -8.30 -1.82
N ASN A 42 9.12 -8.30 -3.14
CA ASN A 42 7.94 -7.92 -3.89
C ASN A 42 8.04 -8.44 -5.33
N HIS A 43 6.91 -8.39 -6.04
CA HIS A 43 6.86 -8.66 -7.47
C HIS A 43 6.00 -7.57 -8.13
N PHE A 44 6.55 -6.92 -9.15
CA PHE A 44 5.89 -5.82 -9.82
C PHE A 44 6.31 -5.79 -11.29
N LYS A 45 5.38 -6.16 -12.17
CA LYS A 45 5.67 -6.23 -13.61
C LYS A 45 4.65 -5.40 -14.39
N PRO A 46 5.01 -4.19 -14.82
CA PRO A 46 4.11 -3.38 -15.64
C PRO A 46 3.77 -4.03 -16.98
N ALA A 47 2.50 -3.92 -17.38
CA ALA A 47 2.03 -4.45 -18.65
C ALA A 47 2.68 -3.76 -19.85
N SER A 48 3.12 -2.51 -19.66
CA SER A 48 3.79 -1.72 -20.71
C SER A 48 5.16 -2.29 -21.12
N GLY A 49 5.75 -3.14 -20.25
CA GLY A 49 7.07 -3.68 -20.53
C GLY A 49 8.23 -2.75 -20.18
N ILE A 50 7.97 -1.63 -19.52
CA ILE A 50 9.04 -0.73 -19.05
C ILE A 50 10.05 -1.52 -18.22
N ALA A 51 11.34 -1.26 -18.40
CA ALA A 51 12.40 -2.02 -17.76
C ALA A 51 12.48 -1.79 -16.26
N GLY A 52 12.65 -2.86 -15.50
CA GLY A 52 12.84 -2.79 -14.05
C GLY A 52 14.31 -2.82 -13.65
N PRO A 53 14.62 -2.69 -12.36
CA PRO A 53 13.67 -2.46 -11.26
C PRO A 53 13.08 -1.05 -11.27
N TYR A 54 12.11 -0.82 -10.40
CA TYR A 54 11.29 0.40 -10.44
C TYR A 54 11.37 1.21 -9.16
N HIS A 55 11.34 2.53 -9.32
CA HIS A 55 11.05 3.45 -8.23
C HIS A 55 9.59 3.88 -8.37
N LEU A 56 8.80 3.69 -7.33
CA LEU A 56 7.41 4.13 -7.30
C LEU A 56 7.26 5.40 -6.49
N HIS A 57 6.45 6.33 -7.00
CA HIS A 57 6.04 7.49 -6.24
C HIS A 57 4.52 7.50 -6.16
N LEU A 58 3.97 7.43 -4.96
CA LEU A 58 2.53 7.37 -4.72
C LEU A 58 2.01 8.71 -4.26
N ALA A 59 0.95 9.18 -4.90
CA ALA A 59 0.31 10.44 -4.55
C ALA A 59 -1.20 10.32 -4.66
N ILE A 60 -1.91 11.07 -3.83
CA ILE A 60 -3.36 11.20 -3.94
C ILE A 60 -3.68 12.64 -4.31
N GLU A 61 -4.33 12.80 -5.44
CA GLU A 61 -4.75 14.09 -5.95
C GLU A 61 -6.16 13.99 -6.53
N GLU A 62 -7.04 14.90 -6.12
CA GLU A 62 -8.40 14.99 -6.65
C GLU A 62 -9.14 13.65 -6.63
N ASN A 63 -9.06 12.95 -5.51
CA ASN A 63 -9.71 11.65 -5.32
C ASN A 63 -9.19 10.55 -6.25
N ARG A 64 -7.95 10.68 -6.71
CA ARG A 64 -7.27 9.68 -7.53
C ARG A 64 -5.94 9.30 -6.90
N LEU A 65 -5.63 8.02 -7.00
CA LEU A 65 -4.30 7.53 -6.66
C LEU A 65 -3.44 7.58 -7.91
N SER A 66 -2.32 8.26 -7.83
CA SER A 66 -1.32 8.31 -8.89
C SER A 66 -0.13 7.47 -8.48
N ILE A 67 0.25 6.52 -9.32
CA ILE A 67 1.44 5.71 -9.13
C ILE A 67 2.40 6.04 -10.27
N GLU A 68 3.41 6.85 -9.99
CA GLU A 68 4.46 7.12 -10.96
C GLU A 68 5.47 5.99 -10.90
N VAL A 69 5.65 5.30 -12.03
CA VAL A 69 6.57 4.18 -12.15
C VAL A 69 7.78 4.66 -12.97
N ARG A 70 8.94 4.66 -12.35
CA ARG A 70 10.18 5.05 -13.01
C ARG A 70 11.12 3.86 -13.11
N SER A 71 11.61 3.59 -14.30
CA SER A 71 12.67 2.58 -14.48
C SER A 71 13.97 3.06 -13.85
N MET A 72 14.54 2.25 -12.97
CA MET A 72 15.84 2.52 -12.38
C MET A 72 16.97 2.10 -13.34
N ALA A 73 16.64 1.37 -14.40
CA ALA A 73 17.62 0.91 -15.39
C ALA A 73 17.88 1.95 -16.48
N ASP A 74 16.82 2.55 -17.04
CA ASP A 74 16.96 3.44 -18.19
C ASP A 74 16.25 4.79 -18.03
N GLY A 75 15.61 5.03 -16.90
CA GLY A 75 14.91 6.30 -16.63
C GLY A 75 13.55 6.43 -17.29
N GLY A 76 13.06 5.41 -17.98
CA GLY A 76 11.71 5.42 -18.54
C GLY A 76 10.67 5.61 -17.46
N LYS A 77 9.55 6.22 -17.81
CA LYS A 77 8.47 6.52 -16.86
C LYS A 77 7.11 6.21 -17.42
N GLU A 78 6.19 5.84 -16.53
CA GLU A 78 4.76 5.81 -16.84
C GLU A 78 4.00 6.15 -15.57
N THR A 79 2.76 6.58 -15.71
CA THR A 79 1.91 6.88 -14.57
C THR A 79 0.65 6.05 -14.65
N ILE A 80 0.35 5.36 -13.55
CA ILE A 80 -0.88 4.59 -13.40
C ILE A 80 -1.80 5.40 -12.50
N VAL A 81 -3.03 5.63 -12.93
CA VAL A 81 -4.01 6.39 -12.16
C VAL A 81 -5.21 5.52 -11.87
N LEU A 82 -5.60 5.46 -10.59
CA LEU A 82 -6.78 4.73 -10.14
C LEU A 82 -7.74 5.68 -9.41
N PRO A 83 -9.05 5.56 -9.64
CA PRO A 83 -10.01 6.31 -8.83
C PRO A 83 -10.00 5.77 -7.40
N LEU A 84 -10.09 6.66 -6.41
CA LEU A 84 -10.13 6.27 -5.01
C LEU A 84 -11.53 5.91 -4.51
N ALA A 85 -12.57 6.32 -5.22
CA ALA A 85 -13.93 6.08 -4.77
C ALA A 85 -14.21 4.62 -4.35
N PRO A 86 -13.76 3.59 -5.09
CA PRO A 86 -14.00 2.22 -4.66
C PRO A 86 -13.32 1.83 -3.35
N PHE A 87 -12.29 2.56 -2.95
CA PHE A 87 -11.50 2.24 -1.76
C PHE A 87 -11.95 2.98 -0.51
N ARG A 88 -12.72 4.06 -0.66
CA ARG A 88 -13.04 4.94 0.48
C ARG A 88 -13.67 4.24 1.66
N GLY A 89 -14.68 3.42 1.40
CA GLY A 89 -15.37 2.70 2.48
C GLY A 89 -14.43 1.75 3.22
N ILE A 90 -13.65 0.99 2.45
CA ILE A 90 -12.71 0.02 3.03
C ILE A 90 -11.64 0.72 3.83
N VAL A 91 -11.08 1.82 3.32
CA VAL A 91 -10.04 2.58 4.02
C VAL A 91 -10.58 3.15 5.32
N LYS A 92 -11.78 3.73 5.29
CA LYS A 92 -12.42 4.28 6.47
C LYS A 92 -12.63 3.20 7.53
N ASP A 93 -13.21 2.08 7.13
CA ASP A 93 -13.49 0.97 8.04
C ASP A 93 -12.21 0.37 8.60
N TYR A 94 -11.18 0.27 7.76
CA TYR A 94 -9.88 -0.24 8.19
C TYR A 94 -9.28 0.64 9.31
N PHE A 95 -9.32 1.97 9.15
CA PHE A 95 -8.80 2.86 10.18
C PHE A 95 -9.60 2.79 11.47
N MET A 96 -10.91 2.67 11.38
CA MET A 96 -11.76 2.52 12.57
C MET A 96 -11.39 1.25 13.34
N VAL A 97 -11.17 0.16 12.62
CA VAL A 97 -10.75 -1.11 13.25
C VAL A 97 -9.34 -1.01 13.81
N CYS A 98 -8.43 -0.33 13.14
CA CYS A 98 -7.08 -0.11 13.65
C CYS A 98 -7.08 0.66 14.96
N GLU A 99 -7.89 1.71 15.06
CA GLU A 99 -8.03 2.46 16.32
C GLU A 99 -8.55 1.56 17.44
N SER A 100 -9.57 0.76 17.13
CA SER A 100 -10.12 -0.20 18.09
C SER A 100 -9.08 -1.23 18.52
N TYR A 101 -8.25 -1.68 17.58
CA TYR A 101 -7.20 -2.65 17.86
C TYR A 101 -6.14 -2.08 18.82
N TYR A 102 -5.65 -0.88 18.55
CA TYR A 102 -4.65 -0.26 19.41
C TYR A 102 -5.21 0.05 20.79
N GLU A 103 -6.46 0.47 20.88
CA GLU A 103 -7.13 0.69 22.15
C GLU A 103 -7.28 -0.63 22.92
N ALA A 104 -7.67 -1.70 22.23
CA ALA A 104 -7.83 -3.02 22.84
C ALA A 104 -6.54 -3.58 23.39
N ILE A 105 -5.42 -3.40 22.69
CA ILE A 105 -4.10 -3.83 23.15
C ILE A 105 -3.78 -3.22 24.52
N ARG A 106 -4.18 -1.99 24.73
CA ARG A 106 -3.90 -1.28 25.99
C ARG A 106 -4.83 -1.67 27.11
N ARG A 107 -6.07 -2.08 26.84
CA ARG A 107 -7.13 -2.15 27.87
C ARG A 107 -8.00 -3.38 27.85
N SER A 108 -7.86 -4.27 26.90
CA SER A 108 -8.82 -5.36 26.72
C SER A 108 -8.23 -6.74 26.92
N SER A 109 -9.11 -7.73 26.97
CA SER A 109 -8.72 -9.14 27.08
C SER A 109 -8.11 -9.63 25.77
N LEU A 110 -7.34 -10.72 25.86
CA LEU A 110 -6.74 -11.35 24.68
C LEU A 110 -7.81 -11.77 23.65
N ALA A 111 -8.93 -12.32 24.12
CA ALA A 111 -10.01 -12.75 23.24
C ALA A 111 -10.57 -11.59 22.42
N ARG A 112 -10.75 -10.42 23.05
CA ARG A 112 -11.24 -9.23 22.35
C ARG A 112 -10.22 -8.70 21.35
N ILE A 113 -8.94 -8.69 21.73
CA ILE A 113 -7.85 -8.28 20.84
C ILE A 113 -7.82 -9.16 19.60
N GLU A 114 -7.92 -10.47 19.77
CA GLU A 114 -7.91 -11.41 18.65
C GLU A 114 -9.12 -11.22 17.73
N ALA A 115 -10.30 -10.99 18.29
CA ALA A 115 -11.50 -10.76 17.50
C ALA A 115 -11.38 -9.49 16.64
N ILE A 116 -10.87 -8.40 17.22
CA ILE A 116 -10.66 -7.15 16.50
C ILE A 116 -9.58 -7.33 15.43
N ASP A 117 -8.51 -8.05 15.75
CA ASP A 117 -7.43 -8.31 14.78
C ASP A 117 -7.92 -9.11 13.57
N MET A 118 -8.81 -10.07 13.77
CA MET A 118 -9.41 -10.79 12.65
C MET A 118 -10.18 -9.88 11.72
N GLY A 119 -10.96 -8.94 12.29
CA GLY A 119 -11.67 -7.93 11.50
C GLY A 119 -10.73 -7.03 10.73
N ARG A 120 -9.65 -6.60 11.38
CA ARG A 120 -8.62 -5.77 10.75
C ARG A 120 -7.98 -6.47 9.55
N ARG A 121 -7.61 -7.73 9.73
CA ARG A 121 -7.01 -8.53 8.64
C ARG A 121 -7.98 -8.76 7.50
N SER A 122 -9.25 -8.98 7.81
CA SER A 122 -10.28 -9.20 6.80
C SER A 122 -10.46 -7.96 5.92
N LEU A 123 -10.54 -6.78 6.52
CA LEU A 123 -10.65 -5.52 5.79
C LEU A 123 -9.40 -5.24 4.96
N HIS A 124 -8.24 -5.51 5.52
CA HIS A 124 -6.97 -5.33 4.81
C HIS A 124 -6.88 -6.25 3.59
N ASN A 125 -7.30 -7.50 3.73
CA ASN A 125 -7.34 -8.44 2.61
C ASN A 125 -8.33 -8.01 1.53
N GLU A 126 -9.48 -7.51 1.93
CA GLU A 126 -10.49 -7.00 1.01
C GLU A 126 -9.94 -5.83 0.18
N GLY A 127 -9.31 -4.87 0.84
CA GLY A 127 -8.69 -3.72 0.17
C GLY A 127 -7.56 -4.13 -0.76
N SER A 128 -6.74 -5.09 -0.33
CA SER A 128 -5.62 -5.59 -1.12
C SER A 128 -6.10 -6.32 -2.37
N SER A 129 -7.14 -7.13 -2.23
CA SER A 129 -7.73 -7.84 -3.38
C SER A 129 -8.37 -6.87 -4.37
N LEU A 130 -9.02 -5.83 -3.86
CA LEU A 130 -9.58 -4.79 -4.71
C LEU A 130 -8.48 -4.07 -5.49
N LEU A 131 -7.36 -3.78 -4.83
CA LEU A 131 -6.21 -3.14 -5.48
C LEU A 131 -5.67 -4.02 -6.61
N MET A 132 -5.50 -5.31 -6.37
CA MET A 132 -5.06 -6.24 -7.42
C MET A 132 -6.03 -6.26 -8.59
N GLU A 133 -7.32 -6.29 -8.30
CA GLU A 133 -8.36 -6.28 -9.34
C GLU A 133 -8.29 -5.02 -10.19
N ARG A 134 -8.14 -3.87 -9.55
CA ARG A 134 -8.07 -2.59 -10.25
C ARG A 134 -6.80 -2.40 -11.06
N LEU A 135 -5.73 -3.09 -10.67
CA LEU A 135 -4.44 -3.02 -11.37
C LEU A 135 -4.24 -4.16 -12.39
N ALA A 136 -5.16 -5.12 -12.47
CA ALA A 136 -4.96 -6.36 -13.21
C ALA A 136 -4.55 -6.17 -14.68
N ASP A 137 -5.05 -5.13 -15.35
CA ASP A 137 -4.70 -4.84 -16.74
C ASP A 137 -3.48 -3.94 -16.90
N LYS A 138 -2.91 -3.47 -15.79
CA LYS A 138 -1.80 -2.52 -15.79
C LYS A 138 -0.50 -3.08 -15.23
N VAL A 139 -0.61 -3.93 -14.22
CA VAL A 139 0.54 -4.47 -13.51
C VAL A 139 0.25 -5.88 -13.02
N VAL A 140 1.22 -6.77 -13.16
CA VAL A 140 1.19 -8.07 -12.49
C VAL A 140 1.95 -7.93 -11.18
N LEU A 141 1.26 -8.21 -10.07
CA LEU A 141 1.86 -8.18 -8.74
C LEU A 141 1.25 -9.30 -7.90
N ASP A 142 2.00 -9.76 -6.90
CA ASP A 142 1.48 -10.78 -5.99
C ASP A 142 0.66 -10.14 -4.86
N LEU A 143 -0.04 -10.97 -4.12
CA LEU A 143 -0.92 -10.49 -3.05
C LEU A 143 -0.14 -9.77 -1.95
N ASP A 144 1.03 -10.28 -1.58
CA ASP A 144 1.84 -9.64 -0.54
C ASP A 144 2.29 -8.24 -0.94
N THR A 145 2.67 -8.05 -2.21
CA THR A 145 3.00 -6.72 -2.73
C THR A 145 1.77 -5.81 -2.65
N ALA A 146 0.61 -6.31 -3.08
CA ALA A 146 -0.63 -5.55 -3.02
C ALA A 146 -1.01 -5.17 -1.58
N ARG A 147 -0.79 -6.06 -0.63
CA ARG A 147 -1.10 -5.80 0.78
C ARG A 147 -0.28 -4.64 1.34
N ARG A 148 0.99 -4.60 1.02
CA ARG A 148 1.88 -3.54 1.49
C ARG A 148 1.57 -2.22 0.80
N LEU A 149 1.29 -2.25 -0.50
CA LEU A 149 0.86 -1.05 -1.21
C LEU A 149 -0.47 -0.52 -0.68
N PHE A 150 -1.41 -1.41 -0.36
CA PHE A 150 -2.69 -0.97 0.22
C PHE A 150 -2.49 -0.27 1.56
N THR A 151 -1.59 -0.76 2.41
CA THR A 151 -1.25 -0.08 3.67
C THR A 151 -0.78 1.35 3.41
N LEU A 152 0.07 1.54 2.42
CA LEU A 152 0.60 2.86 2.08
C LEU A 152 -0.49 3.77 1.49
N ILE A 153 -1.41 3.22 0.71
CA ILE A 153 -2.57 3.97 0.21
C ILE A 153 -3.41 4.47 1.38
N CYS A 154 -3.63 3.62 2.39
CA CYS A 154 -4.35 4.01 3.60
C CYS A 154 -3.65 5.16 4.32
N VAL A 155 -2.33 5.07 4.46
CA VAL A 155 -1.54 6.12 5.12
C VAL A 155 -1.69 7.45 4.38
N LEU A 156 -1.61 7.44 3.05
CA LEU A 156 -1.80 8.65 2.25
C LEU A 156 -3.21 9.21 2.34
N HIS A 157 -4.20 8.32 2.42
CA HIS A 157 -5.61 8.72 2.47
C HIS A 157 -5.97 9.46 3.75
N LEU A 158 -5.20 9.27 4.82
CA LEU A 158 -5.43 9.96 6.11
C LEU A 158 -5.32 11.47 6.01
N ARG A 159 -4.69 11.97 4.96
CA ARG A 159 -4.50 13.42 4.79
C ARG A 159 -5.77 14.14 4.41
N GLY A 160 -6.66 13.43 3.80
CA GLY A 160 -7.90 14.01 3.33
C GLY A 160 -9.06 13.73 4.24
#